data_aa878f10933506e94b811f544c4f58c6
#
_entry.id   aa878f10933506e94b811f544c4f58c6
#
_cell.length_a   1.000
_cell.length_b   1.000
_cell.length_c   1.000
_cell.angle_alpha   90.00
_cell.angle_beta   90.00
_cell.angle_gamma   90.00
#
_symmetry.space_group_name_H-M   'P 1'
#
loop_
_entity.id
_entity.type
_entity.pdbx_description
1 polymer ?
#
loop_
_entity_poly.entity_id
_entity_poly.type
_entity_poly.pdbx_seq_one_letter_code
_entity_poly.pdbx_strand_id
1 'polypeptide(L)'
;MAERSSRLPVKKTYKLYIGGEFPRSESGRTYEAEGQNVARASRKDVRDAVRAARAAQPKWAGMTAYNRGQVLYRVAEMLEARTREFAELAGDEAEVHAAVDRFVWYAGWADKLAQVLGSANPVSGPYFNFTVPEPTGVVGVLVPEEPPLLGLVSRLAPVLVGGNAAIVVASESRPLAAIELAEVLATSDVPGGVANLLTGFRGELAPVLAAHMDVNALDVTGADGDVPELERLAADNVKRIVRGSADVQSAWEIAGFLELKTVWHPMGV
;
A
#
# COMPACT_ATOMS: atom_id res chain seq x y z
N MET A 1 43.79 21.02 1.87
CA MET A 1 43.15 20.92 3.21
C MET A 1 41.78 21.53 3.09
N ALA A 2 40.72 20.70 3.04
CA ALA A 2 39.34 21.20 3.04
C ALA A 2 39.01 21.68 4.41
N GLU A 3 38.61 22.96 4.57
CA GLU A 3 38.05 23.50 5.79
C GLU A 3 36.84 22.67 6.23
N ARG A 4 36.97 21.97 7.33
CA ARG A 4 35.83 21.34 8.00
C ARG A 4 34.88 22.45 8.44
N SER A 5 33.75 22.58 7.82
CA SER A 5 32.66 23.44 8.27
C SER A 5 32.44 23.24 9.76
N SER A 6 32.58 24.32 10.54
CA SER A 6 32.35 24.33 12.00
C SER A 6 30.87 24.26 12.37
N ARG A 7 29.97 24.11 11.41
CA ARG A 7 28.53 24.05 11.62
C ARG A 7 28.13 22.66 12.14
N LEU A 8 27.41 22.63 13.25
CA LEU A 8 26.79 21.39 13.75
C LEU A 8 25.73 20.90 12.78
N PRO A 9 25.73 19.61 12.40
CA PRO A 9 24.69 19.06 11.55
C PRO A 9 23.35 19.05 12.28
N VAL A 10 22.31 19.57 11.62
CA VAL A 10 20.93 19.43 12.11
C VAL A 10 20.38 18.12 11.60
N LYS A 11 20.19 17.15 12.50
CA LYS A 11 19.60 15.86 12.15
C LYS A 11 18.09 15.97 12.04
N LYS A 12 17.53 15.55 10.89
CA LYS A 12 16.08 15.38 10.68
C LYS A 12 15.65 14.06 11.36
N THR A 13 14.47 14.03 11.98
CA THR A 13 13.77 12.78 12.31
C THR A 13 12.69 12.57 11.28
N TYR A 14 12.79 11.48 10.55
CA TYR A 14 11.78 11.09 9.56
C TYR A 14 10.54 10.56 10.28
N LYS A 15 9.37 11.02 9.85
CA LYS A 15 8.09 10.77 10.51
C LYS A 15 7.32 9.65 9.83
N LEU A 16 6.26 9.17 10.47
CA LEU A 16 5.24 8.31 9.86
C LEU A 16 4.39 9.11 8.86
N TYR A 17 3.64 8.41 8.02
CA TYR A 17 2.59 9.01 7.19
C TYR A 17 1.26 8.33 7.50
N ILE A 18 0.33 9.06 8.13
CA ILE A 18 -0.96 8.54 8.58
C ILE A 18 -2.03 9.59 8.31
N GLY A 19 -3.11 9.20 7.64
CA GLY A 19 -4.25 10.06 7.41
C GLY A 19 -3.99 11.27 6.50
N GLY A 20 -2.91 11.24 5.72
CA GLY A 20 -2.47 12.38 4.89
C GLY A 20 -1.52 13.34 5.62
N GLU A 21 -1.13 13.05 6.85
CA GLU A 21 -0.27 13.87 7.68
C GLU A 21 1.02 13.15 8.05
N PHE A 22 2.02 13.90 8.51
CA PHE A 22 3.32 13.37 8.95
C PHE A 22 3.46 13.46 10.49
N PRO A 23 2.79 12.59 11.25
CA PRO A 23 2.92 12.57 12.70
C PRO A 23 4.25 11.93 13.13
N ARG A 24 4.71 12.29 14.33
CA ARG A 24 5.69 11.49 15.06
C ARG A 24 5.00 10.22 15.57
N SER A 25 5.78 9.17 15.84
CA SER A 25 5.23 8.02 16.57
C SER A 25 4.63 8.48 17.90
N GLU A 26 3.48 7.95 18.27
CA GLU A 26 2.81 8.26 19.53
C GLU A 26 3.71 7.95 20.74
N SER A 27 4.54 6.92 20.62
CA SER A 27 5.52 6.56 21.65
C SER A 27 6.72 7.52 21.73
N GLY A 28 6.90 8.39 20.74
CA GLY A 28 8.09 9.24 20.60
C GLY A 28 9.37 8.47 20.28
N ARG A 29 9.32 7.14 20.13
CA ARG A 29 10.49 6.31 19.84
C ARG A 29 10.98 6.48 18.42
N THR A 30 12.28 6.34 18.25
CA THR A 30 12.96 6.32 16.95
C THR A 30 13.92 5.14 16.90
N TYR A 31 14.36 4.81 15.70
CA TYR A 31 15.48 3.91 15.44
C TYR A 31 16.37 4.54 14.37
N GLU A 32 17.58 4.04 14.25
CA GLU A 32 18.53 4.50 13.24
C GLU A 32 18.48 3.56 12.02
N ALA A 33 18.23 4.12 10.85
CA ALA A 33 18.32 3.44 9.57
C ALA A 33 18.93 4.39 8.54
N GLU A 34 19.77 3.89 7.66
CA GLU A 34 20.45 4.66 6.61
C GLU A 34 21.16 5.91 7.16
N GLY A 35 21.71 5.82 8.39
CA GLY A 35 22.38 6.93 9.09
C GLY A 35 21.45 8.06 9.57
N GLN A 36 20.14 7.88 9.53
CA GLN A 36 19.11 8.83 9.91
C GLN A 36 18.25 8.34 11.07
N ASN A 37 17.68 9.28 11.83
CA ASN A 37 16.67 8.95 12.81
C ASN A 37 15.31 8.80 12.16
N VAL A 38 14.68 7.64 12.31
CA VAL A 38 13.39 7.31 11.74
C VAL A 38 12.39 7.01 12.87
N ALA A 39 11.15 7.43 12.72
CA ALA A 39 10.10 7.13 13.68
C ALA A 39 9.90 5.61 13.79
N ARG A 40 9.83 5.09 15.03
CA ARG A 40 9.48 3.70 15.30
C ARG A 40 8.00 3.63 15.65
N ALA A 41 7.20 3.15 14.73
CA ALA A 41 5.77 2.97 14.93
C ALA A 41 5.49 2.00 16.08
N SER A 42 4.38 2.22 16.73
CA SER A 42 3.87 1.42 17.84
C SER A 42 2.52 0.79 17.48
N ARG A 43 2.01 -0.09 18.33
CA ARG A 43 0.66 -0.63 18.22
C ARG A 43 -0.42 0.48 18.12
N LYS A 44 -0.21 1.63 18.76
CA LYS A 44 -1.15 2.74 18.70
C LYS A 44 -1.13 3.44 17.34
N ASP A 45 0.07 3.59 16.74
CA ASP A 45 0.21 4.13 15.39
C ASP A 45 -0.45 3.22 14.36
N VAL A 46 -0.33 1.89 14.50
CA VAL A 46 -1.08 0.93 13.66
C VAL A 46 -2.58 1.15 13.79
N ARG A 47 -3.11 1.25 15.03
CA ARG A 47 -4.54 1.51 15.25
C ARG A 47 -4.99 2.81 14.59
N ASP A 48 -4.21 3.87 14.70
CA ASP A 48 -4.57 5.18 14.15
C ASP A 48 -4.49 5.16 12.61
N ALA A 49 -3.53 4.43 12.02
CA ALA A 49 -3.47 4.17 10.59
C ALA A 49 -4.67 3.35 10.08
N VAL A 50 -5.09 2.30 10.81
CA VAL A 50 -6.26 1.51 10.45
C VAL A 50 -7.54 2.37 10.51
N ARG A 51 -7.68 3.22 11.53
CA ARG A 51 -8.83 4.14 11.63
C ARG A 51 -8.87 5.13 10.48
N ALA A 52 -7.73 5.70 10.10
CA ALA A 52 -7.62 6.60 8.96
C ALA A 52 -7.96 5.87 7.64
N ALA A 53 -7.41 4.67 7.44
CA ALA A 53 -7.69 3.84 6.27
C ALA A 53 -9.18 3.48 6.17
N ARG A 54 -9.80 3.04 7.28
CA ARG A 54 -11.22 2.69 7.31
C ARG A 54 -12.13 3.89 6.99
N ALA A 55 -11.77 5.08 7.48
CA ALA A 55 -12.53 6.30 7.20
C ALA A 55 -12.40 6.74 5.73
N ALA A 56 -11.24 6.57 5.11
CA ALA A 56 -10.97 7.01 3.74
C ALA A 56 -11.46 6.01 2.67
N GLN A 57 -11.42 4.71 2.97
CA GLN A 57 -11.66 3.65 1.99
C GLN A 57 -13.01 3.75 1.27
N PRO A 58 -14.17 4.01 1.89
CA PRO A 58 -15.45 4.06 1.18
C PRO A 58 -15.49 5.17 0.13
N LYS A 59 -14.92 6.34 0.43
CA LYS A 59 -14.85 7.44 -0.52
C LYS A 59 -13.91 7.12 -1.69
N TRP A 60 -12.77 6.48 -1.42
CA TRP A 60 -11.82 6.02 -2.44
C TRP A 60 -12.44 4.96 -3.35
N ALA A 61 -13.09 3.96 -2.78
CA ALA A 61 -13.82 2.92 -3.53
C ALA A 61 -14.95 3.48 -4.37
N GLY A 62 -15.67 4.49 -3.86
CA GLY A 62 -16.78 5.14 -4.52
C GLY A 62 -16.39 6.10 -5.66
N MET A 63 -15.10 6.43 -5.81
CA MET A 63 -14.62 7.17 -6.98
C MET A 63 -14.79 6.32 -8.25
N THR A 64 -15.05 6.97 -9.38
CA THR A 64 -15.02 6.25 -10.66
C THR A 64 -13.65 5.61 -10.87
N ALA A 65 -13.63 4.43 -11.47
CA ALA A 65 -12.39 3.72 -11.75
C ALA A 65 -11.41 4.57 -12.57
N TYR A 66 -11.93 5.31 -13.55
CA TYR A 66 -11.14 6.26 -14.33
C TYR A 66 -10.45 7.31 -13.46
N ASN A 67 -11.19 7.95 -12.54
CA ASN A 67 -10.60 8.97 -11.66
C ASN A 67 -9.55 8.38 -10.72
N ARG A 68 -9.75 7.16 -10.19
CA ARG A 68 -8.70 6.46 -9.43
C ARG A 68 -7.43 6.26 -10.26
N GLY A 69 -7.59 5.83 -11.52
CA GLY A 69 -6.48 5.70 -12.46
C GLY A 69 -5.73 7.02 -12.67
N GLN A 70 -6.46 8.14 -12.83
CA GLN A 70 -5.84 9.46 -12.99
C GLN A 70 -5.03 9.88 -11.75
N VAL A 71 -5.54 9.63 -10.54
CA VAL A 71 -4.80 9.92 -9.31
C VAL A 71 -3.53 9.07 -9.22
N LEU A 72 -3.59 7.77 -9.55
CA LEU A 72 -2.41 6.91 -9.55
C LEU A 72 -1.40 7.29 -10.64
N TYR A 73 -1.88 7.72 -11.81
CA TYR A 73 -1.01 8.28 -12.85
C TYR A 73 -0.31 9.54 -12.36
N ARG A 74 -1.02 10.41 -11.63
CA ARG A 74 -0.43 11.59 -11.00
C ARG A 74 0.66 11.24 -9.99
N VAL A 75 0.52 10.13 -9.26
CA VAL A 75 1.60 9.62 -8.39
C VAL A 75 2.84 9.29 -9.21
N ALA A 76 2.68 8.63 -10.38
CA ALA A 76 3.80 8.33 -11.28
C ALA A 76 4.48 9.60 -11.78
N GLU A 77 3.73 10.63 -12.21
CA GLU A 77 4.28 11.91 -12.64
C GLU A 77 5.10 12.60 -11.54
N MET A 78 4.58 12.61 -10.32
CA MET A 78 5.27 13.24 -9.19
C MET A 78 6.49 12.44 -8.73
N LEU A 79 6.46 11.11 -8.86
CA LEU A 79 7.61 10.24 -8.61
C LEU A 79 8.71 10.47 -9.66
N GLU A 80 8.34 10.51 -10.94
CA GLU A 80 9.28 10.76 -12.03
C GLU A 80 9.95 12.15 -11.92
N ALA A 81 9.18 13.18 -11.54
CA ALA A 81 9.72 14.53 -11.31
C ALA A 81 10.79 14.57 -10.19
N ARG A 82 10.86 13.56 -9.35
CA ARG A 82 11.81 13.41 -8.22
C ARG A 82 12.79 12.26 -8.42
N THR A 83 13.01 11.82 -9.66
CA THR A 83 13.87 10.66 -9.98
C THR A 83 15.24 10.77 -9.31
N ARG A 84 15.85 11.95 -9.29
CA ARG A 84 17.18 12.13 -8.69
C ARG A 84 17.17 11.87 -7.18
N GLU A 85 16.21 12.42 -6.46
CA GLU A 85 16.08 12.27 -5.01
C GLU A 85 15.85 10.79 -4.65
N PHE A 86 14.98 10.11 -5.41
CA PHE A 86 14.72 8.69 -5.21
C PHE A 86 15.92 7.82 -5.58
N ALA A 87 16.67 8.15 -6.63
CA ALA A 87 17.87 7.39 -7.00
C ALA A 87 18.95 7.47 -5.90
N GLU A 88 19.08 8.60 -5.22
CA GLU A 88 19.98 8.73 -4.06
C GLU A 88 19.55 7.81 -2.89
N LEU A 89 18.25 7.57 -2.72
CA LEU A 89 17.70 6.72 -1.66
C LEU A 89 17.63 5.23 -2.07
N ALA A 90 17.20 4.94 -3.28
CA ALA A 90 17.14 3.57 -3.79
C ALA A 90 18.53 3.01 -4.16
N GLY A 91 19.45 3.91 -4.52
CA GLY A 91 20.81 3.56 -4.96
C GLY A 91 20.92 3.24 -6.44
N ASP A 92 19.81 3.27 -7.19
CA ASP A 92 19.75 3.01 -8.63
C ASP A 92 18.59 3.77 -9.28
N GLU A 93 18.91 4.52 -10.33
CA GLU A 93 17.91 5.25 -11.15
C GLU A 93 17.00 4.29 -11.93
N ALA A 94 17.49 3.14 -12.32
CA ALA A 94 16.70 2.12 -13.02
C ALA A 94 15.58 1.57 -12.13
N GLU A 95 15.78 1.44 -10.82
CA GLU A 95 14.73 1.09 -9.87
C GLU A 95 13.62 2.13 -9.83
N VAL A 96 13.99 3.42 -9.88
CA VAL A 96 13.01 4.52 -9.86
C VAL A 96 12.15 4.49 -11.12
N HIS A 97 12.76 4.36 -12.30
CA HIS A 97 12.03 4.24 -13.56
C HIS A 97 11.10 3.02 -13.56
N ALA A 98 11.56 1.88 -13.06
CA ALA A 98 10.72 0.68 -12.93
C ALA A 98 9.53 0.91 -11.97
N ALA A 99 9.71 1.68 -10.90
CA ALA A 99 8.64 2.03 -9.98
C ALA A 99 7.62 2.99 -10.62
N VAL A 100 8.08 3.98 -11.41
CA VAL A 100 7.22 4.88 -12.20
C VAL A 100 6.39 4.07 -13.18
N ASP A 101 7.04 3.24 -14.01
CA ASP A 101 6.37 2.38 -14.99
C ASP A 101 5.34 1.45 -14.33
N ARG A 102 5.64 0.95 -13.13
CA ARG A 102 4.76 0.12 -12.34
C ARG A 102 3.49 0.87 -11.93
N PHE A 103 3.59 2.11 -11.45
CA PHE A 103 2.42 2.93 -11.17
C PHE A 103 1.60 3.25 -12.42
N VAL A 104 2.25 3.61 -13.53
CA VAL A 104 1.59 3.86 -14.82
C VAL A 104 0.81 2.63 -15.28
N TRP A 105 1.44 1.46 -15.21
CA TRP A 105 0.81 0.21 -15.62
C TRP A 105 -0.43 -0.12 -14.79
N TYR A 106 -0.34 -0.02 -13.45
CA TYR A 106 -1.48 -0.28 -12.57
C TYR A 106 -2.58 0.79 -12.73
N ALA A 107 -2.21 2.06 -12.90
CA ALA A 107 -3.18 3.12 -13.22
C ALA A 107 -4.00 2.80 -14.47
N GLY A 108 -3.35 2.26 -15.50
CA GLY A 108 -3.98 1.82 -16.74
C GLY A 108 -4.95 0.63 -16.58
N TRP A 109 -4.93 -0.08 -15.46
CA TRP A 109 -5.87 -1.18 -15.18
C TRP A 109 -7.15 -0.72 -14.50
N ALA A 110 -7.19 0.47 -13.91
CA ALA A 110 -8.29 0.91 -13.06
C ALA A 110 -9.67 0.73 -13.73
N ASP A 111 -9.84 1.19 -14.96
CA ASP A 111 -11.10 1.14 -15.71
C ASP A 111 -11.36 -0.19 -16.44
N LYS A 112 -10.40 -1.12 -16.41
CA LYS A 112 -10.49 -2.43 -17.07
C LYS A 112 -10.90 -3.56 -16.14
N LEU A 113 -10.74 -3.38 -14.83
CA LEU A 113 -10.94 -4.44 -13.83
C LEU A 113 -12.36 -5.04 -13.91
N ALA A 114 -13.38 -4.20 -14.01
CA ALA A 114 -14.77 -4.67 -14.08
C ALA A 114 -15.05 -5.49 -15.34
N GLN A 115 -14.41 -5.19 -16.46
CA GLN A 115 -14.58 -5.92 -17.71
C GLN A 115 -13.81 -7.24 -17.73
N VAL A 116 -12.62 -7.27 -17.16
CA VAL A 116 -11.72 -8.43 -17.22
C VAL A 116 -12.04 -9.45 -16.13
N LEU A 117 -12.38 -8.99 -14.93
CA LEU A 117 -12.66 -9.85 -13.77
C LEU A 117 -14.16 -10.06 -13.53
N GLY A 118 -15.02 -9.18 -14.08
CA GLY A 118 -16.47 -9.37 -14.08
C GLY A 118 -16.92 -10.27 -15.21
N SER A 119 -18.07 -10.92 -15.02
CA SER A 119 -18.65 -11.79 -16.06
C SER A 119 -20.14 -11.92 -15.91
N ALA A 120 -20.83 -12.22 -17.04
CA ALA A 120 -22.15 -12.79 -17.02
C ALA A 120 -22.02 -14.32 -16.94
N ASN A 121 -22.67 -14.95 -15.97
CA ASN A 121 -22.53 -16.38 -15.74
C ASN A 121 -23.75 -17.12 -16.30
N PRO A 122 -23.56 -18.20 -17.09
CA PRO A 122 -24.66 -19.03 -17.53
C PRO A 122 -25.26 -19.79 -16.36
N VAL A 123 -26.57 -19.69 -16.20
CA VAL A 123 -27.32 -20.39 -15.16
C VAL A 123 -28.57 -21.04 -15.71
N SER A 124 -29.02 -22.16 -15.10
CA SER A 124 -30.28 -22.79 -15.43
C SER A 124 -31.42 -22.10 -14.68
N GLY A 125 -32.30 -21.40 -15.41
CA GLY A 125 -33.44 -20.69 -14.84
C GLY A 125 -33.54 -19.23 -15.26
N PRO A 126 -34.61 -18.53 -14.86
CA PRO A 126 -34.92 -17.19 -15.32
C PRO A 126 -34.13 -16.13 -14.45
N TYR A 127 -32.82 -16.20 -14.51
CA TYR A 127 -31.94 -15.27 -13.77
C TYR A 127 -30.89 -14.68 -14.70
N PHE A 128 -30.67 -13.38 -14.57
CA PHE A 128 -29.45 -12.74 -15.04
C PHE A 128 -28.44 -12.80 -13.91
N ASN A 129 -27.41 -13.63 -14.07
CA ASN A 129 -26.36 -13.82 -13.09
C ASN A 129 -25.10 -13.12 -13.59
N PHE A 130 -24.53 -12.27 -12.75
CA PHE A 130 -23.30 -11.56 -13.09
C PHE A 130 -22.39 -11.37 -11.89
N THR A 131 -21.09 -11.29 -12.15
CA THR A 131 -20.04 -11.09 -11.14
C THR A 131 -19.45 -9.69 -11.28
N VAL A 132 -19.28 -9.01 -10.14
CA VAL A 132 -18.67 -7.68 -10.06
C VAL A 132 -17.48 -7.76 -9.09
N PRO A 133 -16.28 -7.30 -9.50
CA PRO A 133 -15.16 -7.16 -8.57
C PRO A 133 -15.38 -5.93 -7.66
N GLU A 134 -15.25 -6.13 -6.36
CA GLU A 134 -15.31 -5.08 -5.33
C GLU A 134 -14.02 -5.07 -4.50
N PRO A 135 -13.59 -3.92 -3.94
CA PRO A 135 -12.42 -3.90 -3.07
C PRO A 135 -12.65 -4.72 -1.81
N THR A 136 -11.64 -5.44 -1.37
CA THR A 136 -11.65 -6.16 -0.09
C THR A 136 -11.83 -5.20 1.11
N GLY A 137 -11.27 -3.99 1.02
CA GLY A 137 -11.44 -2.94 2.03
C GLY A 137 -10.11 -2.35 2.53
N VAL A 138 -9.76 -2.60 3.77
CA VAL A 138 -8.51 -2.14 4.40
C VAL A 138 -7.48 -3.26 4.33
N VAL A 139 -6.31 -2.97 3.78
CA VAL A 139 -5.23 -3.95 3.53
C VAL A 139 -3.98 -3.58 4.31
N GLY A 140 -3.49 -4.50 5.13
CA GLY A 140 -2.15 -4.45 5.69
C GLY A 140 -1.15 -4.96 4.65
N VAL A 141 -0.04 -4.26 4.46
CA VAL A 141 0.98 -4.62 3.47
C VAL A 141 2.35 -4.69 4.15
N LEU A 142 2.96 -5.86 4.14
CA LEU A 142 4.34 -6.05 4.55
C LEU A 142 5.20 -6.04 3.29
N VAL A 143 5.94 -4.96 3.07
CA VAL A 143 6.74 -4.84 1.84
C VAL A 143 8.07 -5.58 1.97
N PRO A 144 8.65 -6.08 0.85
CA PRO A 144 10.00 -6.65 0.86
C PRO A 144 11.05 -5.67 1.38
N GLU A 145 12.14 -6.19 1.95
CA GLU A 145 13.27 -5.35 2.35
C GLU A 145 13.97 -4.73 1.14
N GLU A 146 14.11 -5.50 0.07
CA GLU A 146 14.72 -5.08 -1.20
C GLU A 146 13.87 -5.55 -2.40
N PRO A 147 13.81 -4.78 -3.46
CA PRO A 147 14.27 -3.40 -3.62
C PRO A 147 13.34 -2.42 -2.89
N PRO A 148 13.88 -1.36 -2.23
CA PRO A 148 13.11 -0.57 -1.25
C PRO A 148 11.98 0.28 -1.85
N LEU A 149 12.16 0.80 -3.06
CA LEU A 149 11.14 1.59 -3.75
C LEU A 149 10.26 0.71 -4.64
N LEU A 150 10.85 -0.07 -5.54
CA LEU A 150 10.09 -0.91 -6.47
C LEU A 150 9.31 -2.00 -5.73
N GLY A 151 9.88 -2.59 -4.69
CA GLY A 151 9.20 -3.56 -3.83
C GLY A 151 7.96 -2.95 -3.16
N LEU A 152 8.10 -1.74 -2.61
CA LEU A 152 6.99 -0.99 -2.03
C LEU A 152 5.91 -0.69 -3.07
N VAL A 153 6.27 -0.11 -4.22
CA VAL A 153 5.32 0.26 -5.28
C VAL A 153 4.61 -0.96 -5.83
N SER A 154 5.33 -2.07 -6.01
CA SER A 154 4.78 -3.33 -6.53
C SER A 154 3.69 -3.92 -5.63
N ARG A 155 3.73 -3.65 -4.33
CA ARG A 155 2.71 -4.13 -3.39
C ARG A 155 1.64 -3.09 -3.07
N LEU A 156 1.96 -1.79 -3.15
CA LEU A 156 1.01 -0.70 -2.87
C LEU A 156 0.07 -0.42 -4.05
N ALA A 157 0.60 -0.30 -5.27
CA ALA A 157 -0.19 0.11 -6.43
C ALA A 157 -1.36 -0.84 -6.76
N PRO A 158 -1.22 -2.19 -6.74
CA PRO A 158 -2.33 -3.11 -6.96
C PRO A 158 -3.42 -3.02 -5.87
N VAL A 159 -3.07 -2.68 -4.63
CA VAL A 159 -4.04 -2.44 -3.55
C VAL A 159 -4.87 -1.21 -3.87
N LEU A 160 -4.21 -0.09 -4.20
CA LEU A 160 -4.88 1.20 -4.39
C LEU A 160 -5.77 1.21 -5.64
N VAL A 161 -5.32 0.64 -6.75
CA VAL A 161 -6.08 0.64 -8.02
C VAL A 161 -7.41 -0.08 -7.87
N GLY A 162 -7.46 -1.14 -7.06
CA GLY A 162 -8.67 -1.89 -6.75
C GLY A 162 -9.70 -1.13 -5.90
N GLY A 163 -9.35 0.05 -5.36
CA GLY A 163 -10.23 0.82 -4.48
C GLY A 163 -10.07 0.51 -2.99
N ASN A 164 -9.02 -0.22 -2.61
CA ASN A 164 -8.67 -0.50 -1.22
C ASN A 164 -7.90 0.66 -0.59
N ALA A 165 -7.87 0.72 0.74
CA ALA A 165 -6.94 1.55 1.50
C ALA A 165 -5.84 0.69 2.13
N ALA A 166 -4.62 1.20 2.18
CA ALA A 166 -3.43 0.48 2.61
C ALA A 166 -2.85 0.98 3.93
N ILE A 167 -2.39 0.06 4.77
CA ILE A 167 -1.44 0.31 5.85
C ILE A 167 -0.16 -0.46 5.50
N VAL A 168 0.87 0.25 5.14
CA VAL A 168 2.15 -0.30 4.71
C VAL A 168 3.13 -0.30 5.87
N VAL A 169 3.74 -1.44 6.13
CA VAL A 169 4.95 -1.54 6.95
C VAL A 169 6.13 -1.54 5.99
N ALA A 170 6.88 -0.45 6.02
CA ALA A 170 8.03 -0.22 5.15
C ALA A 170 9.20 -1.17 5.48
N SER A 171 10.20 -1.21 4.59
CA SER A 171 11.49 -1.87 4.87
C SER A 171 12.06 -1.36 6.19
N GLU A 172 12.56 -2.25 7.03
CA GLU A 172 13.19 -1.87 8.31
C GLU A 172 14.55 -1.24 8.09
N SER A 173 15.31 -1.79 7.17
CA SER A 173 16.69 -1.39 6.88
C SER A 173 16.76 -0.17 5.96
N ARG A 174 15.78 -0.01 5.04
CA ARG A 174 15.74 1.06 4.03
C ARG A 174 14.40 1.79 3.97
N PRO A 175 13.99 2.44 5.07
CA PRO A 175 12.67 3.07 5.19
C PRO A 175 12.57 4.42 4.47
N LEU A 176 13.68 5.06 4.09
CA LEU A 176 13.66 6.45 3.60
C LEU A 176 12.95 6.57 2.26
N ALA A 177 13.08 5.60 1.35
CA ALA A 177 12.35 5.57 0.09
C ALA A 177 10.83 5.57 0.31
N ALA A 178 10.34 4.87 1.35
CA ALA A 178 8.91 4.86 1.69
C ALA A 178 8.42 6.22 2.20
N ILE A 179 9.24 6.91 3.00
CA ILE A 179 8.89 8.24 3.53
C ILE A 179 8.89 9.28 2.43
N GLU A 180 9.84 9.22 1.49
CA GLU A 180 9.87 10.10 0.31
C GLU A 180 8.66 9.83 -0.60
N LEU A 181 8.27 8.56 -0.79
CA LEU A 181 7.04 8.21 -1.50
C LEU A 181 5.80 8.76 -0.78
N ALA A 182 5.79 8.84 0.55
CA ALA A 182 4.70 9.46 1.29
C ALA A 182 4.53 10.94 0.95
N GLU A 183 5.63 11.68 0.72
CA GLU A 183 5.58 13.08 0.27
C GLU A 183 5.01 13.18 -1.16
N VAL A 184 5.34 12.24 -2.04
CA VAL A 184 4.72 12.11 -3.37
C VAL A 184 3.23 11.86 -3.25
N LEU A 185 2.81 10.88 -2.44
CA LEU A 185 1.38 10.57 -2.22
C LEU A 185 0.60 11.77 -1.68
N ALA A 186 1.18 12.50 -0.72
CA ALA A 186 0.57 13.69 -0.12
C ALA A 186 0.37 14.84 -1.11
N THR A 187 1.12 14.86 -2.22
CA THR A 187 1.09 15.92 -3.24
C THR A 187 0.49 15.48 -4.58
N SER A 188 -0.06 14.26 -4.64
CA SER A 188 -0.60 13.64 -5.87
C SER A 188 -2.11 13.43 -5.84
N ASP A 189 -2.86 14.22 -5.08
CA ASP A 189 -4.32 14.12 -4.94
C ASP A 189 -4.81 12.79 -4.35
N VAL A 190 -3.93 11.95 -3.80
CA VAL A 190 -4.32 10.75 -3.05
C VAL A 190 -5.02 11.20 -1.76
N PRO A 191 -6.29 10.81 -1.53
CA PRO A 191 -6.99 11.26 -0.32
C PRO A 191 -6.29 10.77 0.94
N GLY A 192 -6.18 11.65 1.95
CA GLY A 192 -5.57 11.29 3.22
C GLY A 192 -6.20 10.04 3.85
N GLY A 193 -5.37 9.08 4.24
CA GLY A 193 -5.81 7.80 4.80
C GLY A 193 -5.95 6.66 3.78
N VAL A 194 -5.99 6.95 2.47
CA VAL A 194 -6.00 5.90 1.43
C VAL A 194 -4.70 5.09 1.44
N ALA A 195 -3.57 5.76 1.65
CA ALA A 195 -2.29 5.12 1.92
C ALA A 195 -1.74 5.64 3.25
N ASN A 196 -1.26 4.73 4.10
CA ASN A 196 -0.62 5.04 5.38
C ASN A 196 0.68 4.25 5.45
N LEU A 197 1.80 4.92 5.69
CA LEU A 197 3.12 4.31 5.70
C LEU A 197 3.73 4.38 7.10
N LEU A 198 4.04 3.22 7.62
CA LEU A 198 4.61 3.02 8.95
C LEU A 198 6.04 2.52 8.81
N THR A 199 6.94 3.15 9.53
CA THR A 199 8.32 2.71 9.72
C THR A 199 8.49 2.11 11.12
N GLY A 200 9.34 1.12 11.27
CA GLY A 200 9.55 0.42 12.55
C GLY A 200 9.82 -1.05 12.33
N PHE A 201 9.82 -1.82 13.39
CA PHE A 201 10.17 -3.22 13.34
C PHE A 201 8.97 -4.09 12.93
N ARG A 202 9.12 -4.83 11.84
CA ARG A 202 8.10 -5.71 11.27
C ARG A 202 7.61 -6.74 12.28
N GLY A 203 8.52 -7.33 13.05
CA GLY A 203 8.18 -8.28 14.11
C GLY A 203 7.26 -7.70 15.19
N GLU A 204 7.22 -6.37 15.38
CA GLU A 204 6.31 -5.71 16.31
C GLU A 204 4.98 -5.30 15.65
N LEU A 205 5.01 -4.91 14.37
CA LEU A 205 3.85 -4.33 13.69
C LEU A 205 3.00 -5.38 12.97
N ALA A 206 3.62 -6.40 12.35
CA ALA A 206 2.92 -7.40 11.56
C ALA A 206 1.91 -8.22 12.39
N PRO A 207 2.22 -8.71 13.61
CA PRO A 207 1.24 -9.41 14.43
C PRO A 207 0.04 -8.52 14.81
N VAL A 208 0.27 -7.21 15.01
CA VAL A 208 -0.80 -6.26 15.33
C VAL A 208 -1.74 -6.09 14.14
N LEU A 209 -1.20 -5.95 12.90
CA LEU A 209 -1.99 -5.88 11.68
C LEU A 209 -2.74 -7.20 11.42
N ALA A 210 -2.07 -8.33 11.62
CA ALA A 210 -2.65 -9.66 11.43
C ALA A 210 -3.85 -9.89 12.36
N ALA A 211 -3.76 -9.48 13.63
CA ALA A 211 -4.83 -9.63 14.62
C ALA A 211 -5.90 -8.53 14.57
N HIS A 212 -5.69 -7.43 13.80
CA HIS A 212 -6.60 -6.28 13.84
C HIS A 212 -7.92 -6.58 13.13
N MET A 213 -9.04 -6.51 13.84
CA MET A 213 -10.38 -6.89 13.32
C MET A 213 -10.85 -6.02 12.14
N ASP A 214 -10.39 -4.79 12.04
CA ASP A 214 -10.75 -3.84 10.95
C ASP A 214 -9.82 -3.89 9.73
N VAL A 215 -8.85 -4.82 9.71
CA VAL A 215 -8.03 -5.13 8.53
C VAL A 215 -8.68 -6.31 7.82
N ASN A 216 -8.98 -6.17 6.53
CA ASN A 216 -9.70 -7.17 5.74
C ASN A 216 -8.78 -8.12 4.98
N ALA A 217 -7.59 -7.67 4.62
CA ALA A 217 -6.57 -8.48 3.97
C ALA A 217 -5.19 -8.15 4.52
N LEU A 218 -4.28 -9.11 4.45
CA LEU A 218 -2.87 -8.94 4.80
C LEU A 218 -2.01 -9.49 3.66
N ASP A 219 -1.19 -8.61 3.09
CA ASP A 219 -0.14 -9.00 2.15
C ASP A 219 1.13 -9.34 2.92
N VAL A 220 1.51 -10.59 2.84
CA VAL A 220 2.68 -11.15 3.54
C VAL A 220 3.88 -11.34 2.62
N THR A 221 3.88 -10.70 1.44
CA THR A 221 4.96 -10.84 0.43
C THR A 221 6.33 -10.53 1.01
N GLY A 222 6.44 -9.50 1.86
CA GLY A 222 7.68 -9.12 2.53
C GLY A 222 7.79 -9.65 3.96
N ALA A 223 7.03 -10.64 4.36
CA ALA A 223 7.13 -11.19 5.70
C ALA A 223 8.41 -12.04 5.85
N ASP A 224 9.31 -11.56 6.69
CA ASP A 224 10.49 -12.30 7.12
C ASP A 224 10.15 -12.98 8.44
N GLY A 225 9.81 -14.25 8.44
CA GLY A 225 9.56 -14.97 9.67
C GLY A 225 8.32 -15.87 9.63
N ASP A 226 7.63 -15.98 10.75
CA ASP A 226 6.56 -16.96 10.94
C ASP A 226 5.24 -16.53 10.26
N VAL A 227 5.18 -16.72 8.92
CA VAL A 227 3.94 -16.49 8.15
C VAL A 227 2.77 -17.34 8.70
N PRO A 228 2.95 -18.63 9.08
CA PRO A 228 1.88 -19.39 9.73
C PRO A 228 1.30 -18.72 10.99
N GLU A 229 2.12 -18.06 11.80
CA GLU A 229 1.60 -17.33 12.97
C GLU A 229 0.77 -16.11 12.56
N LEU A 230 1.18 -15.37 11.51
CA LEU A 230 0.37 -14.27 10.98
C LEU A 230 -0.96 -14.78 10.42
N GLU A 231 -0.97 -15.91 9.74
CA GLU A 231 -2.18 -16.56 9.25
C GLU A 231 -3.11 -17.01 10.39
N ARG A 232 -2.54 -17.56 11.44
CA ARG A 232 -3.30 -17.95 12.65
C ARG A 232 -3.97 -16.74 13.29
N LEU A 233 -3.25 -15.62 13.44
CA LEU A 233 -3.81 -14.37 13.97
C LEU A 233 -4.87 -13.76 13.05
N ALA A 234 -4.72 -13.93 11.74
CA ALA A 234 -5.65 -13.42 10.75
C ALA A 234 -6.95 -14.24 10.64
N ALA A 235 -6.93 -15.48 11.13
CA ALA A 235 -8.08 -16.39 11.05
C ALA A 235 -9.29 -15.91 11.87
N ASP A 236 -9.08 -15.16 12.96
CA ASP A 236 -10.14 -14.72 13.87
C ASP A 236 -11.24 -13.88 13.18
N ASN A 237 -10.91 -13.17 12.09
CA ASN A 237 -11.88 -12.41 11.29
C ASN A 237 -11.91 -12.85 9.82
N VAL A 238 -11.43 -14.05 9.51
CA VAL A 238 -11.41 -14.63 8.16
C VAL A 238 -10.67 -13.70 7.16
N LYS A 239 -9.60 -13.08 7.63
CA LYS A 239 -8.81 -12.13 6.84
C LYS A 239 -8.17 -12.82 5.63
N ARG A 240 -8.26 -12.19 4.48
CA ARG A 240 -7.57 -12.68 3.29
C ARG A 240 -6.06 -12.54 3.44
N ILE A 241 -5.33 -13.61 3.18
CA ILE A 241 -3.88 -13.59 3.09
C ILE A 241 -3.46 -13.58 1.62
N VAL A 242 -2.64 -12.61 1.26
CA VAL A 242 -2.08 -12.48 -0.09
C VAL A 242 -0.58 -12.77 -0.03
N ARG A 243 -0.13 -13.63 -0.92
CA ARG A 243 1.28 -13.95 -1.16
C ARG A 243 1.58 -13.63 -2.61
N GLY A 244 2.08 -12.44 -2.85
CA GLY A 244 2.42 -11.95 -4.19
C GLY A 244 3.91 -12.00 -4.45
N SER A 245 4.33 -11.28 -5.48
CA SER A 245 5.73 -11.04 -5.80
C SER A 245 5.96 -9.59 -6.19
N ALA A 246 7.06 -9.00 -5.71
CA ALA A 246 7.48 -7.67 -6.11
C ALA A 246 7.98 -7.63 -7.58
N ASP A 247 8.42 -8.77 -8.10
CA ASP A 247 8.96 -8.89 -9.46
C ASP A 247 7.84 -9.03 -10.51
N VAL A 248 6.64 -9.44 -10.09
CA VAL A 248 5.51 -9.70 -10.99
C VAL A 248 4.67 -8.45 -11.19
N GLN A 249 4.42 -8.10 -12.45
CA GLN A 249 3.48 -7.08 -12.87
C GLN A 249 2.30 -7.76 -13.57
N SER A 250 1.18 -7.90 -12.87
CA SER A 250 0.04 -8.68 -13.34
C SER A 250 -1.29 -8.17 -12.78
N ALA A 251 -2.35 -8.33 -13.56
CA ALA A 251 -3.72 -8.09 -13.09
C ALA A 251 -4.12 -9.04 -11.95
N TRP A 252 -3.49 -10.20 -11.83
CA TRP A 252 -3.73 -11.13 -10.74
C TRP A 252 -3.23 -10.60 -9.39
N GLU A 253 -2.20 -9.74 -9.38
CA GLU A 253 -1.79 -9.03 -8.17
C GLU A 253 -2.89 -8.08 -7.67
N ILE A 254 -3.68 -7.48 -8.59
CA ILE A 254 -4.85 -6.68 -8.22
C ILE A 254 -5.99 -7.57 -7.73
N ALA A 255 -6.25 -8.68 -8.45
CA ALA A 255 -7.32 -9.61 -8.10
C ALA A 255 -7.16 -10.22 -6.71
N GLY A 256 -5.93 -10.35 -6.22
CA GLY A 256 -5.63 -10.77 -4.85
C GLY A 256 -6.30 -9.90 -3.78
N PHE A 257 -6.60 -8.64 -4.09
CA PHE A 257 -7.21 -7.66 -3.19
C PHE A 257 -8.66 -7.30 -3.57
N LEU A 258 -9.32 -8.14 -4.38
CA LEU A 258 -10.70 -7.92 -4.79
C LEU A 258 -11.59 -9.09 -4.36
N GLU A 259 -12.82 -8.77 -3.97
CA GLU A 259 -13.89 -9.73 -3.78
C GLU A 259 -14.70 -9.85 -5.07
N LEU A 260 -14.98 -11.07 -5.52
CA LEU A 260 -15.85 -11.34 -6.66
C LEU A 260 -17.27 -11.55 -6.16
N LYS A 261 -18.09 -10.51 -6.20
CA LYS A 261 -19.48 -10.57 -5.76
C LYS A 261 -20.39 -11.00 -6.90
N THR A 262 -21.06 -12.16 -6.74
CA THR A 262 -22.03 -12.66 -7.71
C THR A 262 -23.44 -12.21 -7.34
N VAL A 263 -24.11 -11.59 -8.32
CA VAL A 263 -25.48 -11.10 -8.18
C VAL A 263 -26.42 -11.98 -8.99
N TRP A 264 -27.51 -12.44 -8.38
CA TRP A 264 -28.61 -13.16 -8.99
C TRP A 264 -29.79 -12.22 -9.16
N HIS A 265 -30.04 -11.78 -10.39
CA HIS A 265 -31.14 -10.88 -10.70
C HIS A 265 -32.26 -11.66 -11.38
N PRO A 266 -33.45 -11.80 -10.77
CA PRO A 266 -34.57 -12.49 -11.41
C PRO A 266 -34.98 -11.78 -12.72
N MET A 267 -35.09 -12.53 -13.78
CA MET A 267 -35.72 -12.04 -15.03
C MET A 267 -37.17 -12.42 -14.98
N GLY A 268 -38.08 -11.44 -15.15
CA GLY A 268 -39.49 -11.71 -15.25
C GLY A 268 -39.81 -12.68 -16.38
N VAL A 269 -40.70 -13.63 -16.16
CA VAL A 269 -41.28 -14.54 -17.17
C VAL A 269 -42.49 -13.88 -17.79
#